data_509cfbd6edc1820ca0c14060c2fe4f64
#
_entry.id   509cfbd6edc1820ca0c14060c2fe4f64
#
_cell.length_a   1.000
_cell.length_b   1.000
_cell.length_c   1.000
_cell.angle_alpha   90.00
_cell.angle_beta   90.00
_cell.angle_gamma   90.00
#
_symmetry.space_group_name_H-M   'P 1'
#
loop_
_entity.id
_entity.type
_entity.pdbx_description
1 polymer ?
#
loop_
_entity_poly.entity_id
_entity_poly.type
_entity_poly.pdbx_seq_one_letter_code
_entity_poly.pdbx_strand_id
1 'polypeptide(L)'
;KSISVLNIVKYSKQAFYSGKPKYYQLPNNQEKNWILAYTKNATSNTDLLNNFVDSTGRYARMTTFMKDIGTDKMIGIEERMQQKIDKEFPKEDFDVTMTGGALVFLKGTTFLINNLVISLSLAISLIAIFMAFLFRSFRMIIISLIPNIFPLLITAGLMGYLGVPIKPSTILVFSIAFGISVDDTIHFLAKYRQELIANNWMIRRSVYAALRETGVSMFYTSIVLFFGFLVFTVSSFGGTIALGGLVSITLLFAMVSNLILLPS
;
A
#
# COMPACT_ATOMS: atom_id res chain seq x y z
N LYS A 1 -14.77 -20.34 -5.54
CA LYS A 1 -15.90 -20.82 -6.37
C LYS A 1 -16.09 -19.81 -7.49
N SER A 2 -16.02 -20.23 -8.75
CA SER A 2 -16.21 -19.36 -9.92
C SER A 2 -17.68 -19.35 -10.34
N ILE A 3 -18.15 -18.23 -10.87
CA ILE A 3 -19.46 -18.07 -11.48
C ILE A 3 -19.24 -17.56 -12.90
N SER A 4 -19.85 -18.24 -13.86
CA SER A 4 -19.76 -17.94 -15.29
C SER A 4 -21.06 -18.33 -16.00
N VAL A 5 -21.17 -18.03 -17.27
CA VAL A 5 -22.29 -18.47 -18.12
C VAL A 5 -22.49 -19.98 -18.02
N LEU A 6 -21.39 -20.77 -17.99
CA LEU A 6 -21.47 -22.23 -17.86
C LEU A 6 -22.18 -22.68 -16.58
N ASN A 7 -21.98 -21.96 -15.48
CA ASN A 7 -22.64 -22.26 -14.22
C ASN A 7 -24.15 -21.97 -14.31
N ILE A 8 -24.52 -20.88 -14.99
CA ILE A 8 -25.93 -20.53 -15.22
C ILE A 8 -26.60 -21.59 -16.07
N VAL A 9 -25.96 -22.02 -17.17
CA VAL A 9 -26.48 -23.07 -18.05
C VAL A 9 -26.66 -24.40 -17.30
N LYS A 10 -25.69 -24.80 -16.46
CA LYS A 10 -25.80 -26.00 -15.62
C LYS A 10 -26.93 -25.87 -14.60
N TYR A 11 -27.04 -24.69 -13.99
CA TYR A 11 -28.09 -24.41 -13.02
C TYR A 11 -29.49 -24.42 -13.67
N SER A 12 -29.61 -23.85 -14.87
CA SER A 12 -30.87 -23.87 -15.63
C SER A 12 -31.31 -25.32 -15.95
N LYS A 13 -30.37 -26.19 -16.34
CA LYS A 13 -30.69 -27.63 -16.50
C LYS A 13 -31.13 -28.26 -15.20
N GLN A 14 -30.43 -28.01 -14.09
CA GLN A 14 -30.80 -28.53 -12.79
C GLN A 14 -32.20 -28.02 -12.36
N ALA A 15 -32.51 -26.75 -12.57
CA ALA A 15 -33.83 -26.17 -12.27
C ALA A 15 -34.93 -26.82 -13.10
N PHE A 16 -34.69 -27.02 -14.39
CA PHE A 16 -35.63 -27.70 -15.28
C PHE A 16 -35.98 -29.11 -14.79
N TYR A 17 -35.03 -29.84 -14.23
CA TYR A 17 -35.23 -31.16 -13.63
C TYR A 17 -35.53 -31.12 -12.12
N SER A 18 -36.32 -30.15 -11.67
CA SER A 18 -36.81 -30.01 -10.28
C SER A 18 -35.69 -29.86 -9.24
N GLY A 19 -34.56 -29.25 -9.59
CA GLY A 19 -33.50 -28.93 -8.66
C GLY A 19 -32.59 -30.10 -8.25
N LYS A 20 -32.74 -31.29 -8.82
CA LYS A 20 -31.96 -32.48 -8.44
C LYS A 20 -30.46 -32.29 -8.76
N PRO A 21 -29.54 -32.49 -7.79
CA PRO A 21 -28.09 -32.21 -7.96
C PRO A 21 -27.41 -33.00 -9.11
N LYS A 22 -27.92 -34.18 -9.45
CA LYS A 22 -27.39 -35.02 -10.54
C LYS A 22 -27.47 -34.34 -11.91
N TYR A 23 -28.38 -33.39 -12.10
CA TYR A 23 -28.58 -32.63 -13.34
C TYR A 23 -27.76 -31.34 -13.43
N TYR A 24 -26.87 -31.06 -12.46
CA TYR A 24 -25.92 -29.94 -12.54
C TYR A 24 -24.79 -30.27 -13.52
N GLN A 25 -25.15 -30.40 -14.80
CA GLN A 25 -24.26 -30.75 -15.90
C GLN A 25 -24.60 -29.91 -17.12
N LEU A 26 -23.69 -29.89 -18.11
CA LEU A 26 -23.99 -29.21 -19.37
C LEU A 26 -25.13 -29.96 -20.09
N PRO A 27 -26.04 -29.22 -20.71
CA PRO A 27 -27.12 -29.83 -21.52
C PRO A 27 -26.53 -30.50 -22.77
N ASN A 28 -27.10 -31.61 -23.18
CA ASN A 28 -26.82 -32.20 -24.47
C ASN A 28 -27.46 -31.39 -25.62
N ASN A 29 -27.19 -31.74 -26.88
CA ASN A 29 -27.68 -30.95 -28.02
C ASN A 29 -29.22 -30.92 -28.14
N GLN A 30 -29.93 -31.91 -27.67
CA GLN A 30 -31.37 -31.94 -27.64
C GLN A 30 -31.96 -31.05 -26.53
N GLU A 31 -31.32 -31.10 -25.34
CA GLU A 31 -31.74 -30.30 -24.19
C GLU A 31 -31.44 -28.81 -24.35
N LYS A 32 -30.45 -28.41 -25.16
CA LYS A 32 -30.08 -27.01 -25.38
C LYS A 32 -31.29 -26.16 -25.83
N ASN A 33 -32.04 -26.65 -26.81
CA ASN A 33 -33.17 -25.87 -27.36
C ASN A 33 -34.29 -25.67 -26.32
N TRP A 34 -34.54 -26.67 -25.51
CA TRP A 34 -35.59 -26.64 -24.47
C TRP A 34 -35.14 -25.70 -23.29
N ILE A 35 -33.93 -25.79 -22.88
CA ILE A 35 -33.40 -24.97 -21.79
C ILE A 35 -33.28 -23.51 -22.21
N LEU A 36 -32.85 -23.22 -23.45
CA LEU A 36 -32.84 -21.87 -23.99
C LEU A 36 -34.25 -21.27 -24.15
N ALA A 37 -35.24 -22.08 -24.56
CA ALA A 37 -36.61 -21.66 -24.59
C ALA A 37 -37.17 -21.37 -23.19
N TYR A 38 -36.84 -22.23 -22.21
CA TYR A 38 -37.22 -22.03 -20.81
C TYR A 38 -36.63 -20.78 -20.20
N THR A 39 -35.34 -20.51 -20.46
CA THR A 39 -34.67 -19.30 -19.97
C THR A 39 -35.20 -18.02 -20.63
N LYS A 40 -35.60 -18.07 -21.90
CA LYS A 40 -36.22 -16.93 -22.58
C LYS A 40 -37.63 -16.62 -22.07
N ASN A 41 -38.40 -17.66 -21.70
CA ASN A 41 -39.77 -17.52 -21.20
C ASN A 41 -39.85 -17.24 -19.69
N ALA A 42 -38.77 -17.48 -18.93
CA ALA A 42 -38.63 -17.09 -17.54
C ALA A 42 -38.39 -15.57 -17.44
N THR A 43 -39.41 -14.79 -17.76
CA THR A 43 -39.42 -13.36 -18.09
C THR A 43 -39.01 -12.40 -16.98
N SER A 44 -38.56 -12.86 -15.84
CA SER A 44 -38.11 -11.98 -14.74
C SER A 44 -36.61 -11.85 -14.58
N ASN A 45 -35.76 -12.52 -15.40
CA ASN A 45 -34.32 -12.60 -15.18
C ASN A 45 -33.45 -12.47 -16.44
N THR A 46 -33.82 -11.67 -17.40
CA THR A 46 -32.97 -11.25 -18.53
C THR A 46 -31.65 -10.59 -17.99
N ASP A 47 -31.72 -9.97 -16.82
CA ASP A 47 -30.59 -9.32 -16.19
C ASP A 47 -29.50 -10.29 -15.72
N LEU A 48 -29.80 -11.56 -15.42
CA LEU A 48 -28.80 -12.52 -14.95
C LEU A 48 -27.78 -12.90 -16.02
N LEU A 49 -28.21 -13.04 -17.28
CA LEU A 49 -27.28 -13.33 -18.38
C LEU A 49 -26.49 -12.09 -18.80
N ASN A 50 -27.12 -10.92 -18.77
CA ASN A 50 -26.49 -9.64 -19.12
C ASN A 50 -25.31 -9.29 -18.19
N ASN A 51 -25.28 -9.84 -16.98
CA ASN A 51 -24.15 -9.70 -16.07
C ASN A 51 -22.89 -10.49 -16.48
N PHE A 52 -23.05 -11.50 -17.37
CA PHE A 52 -21.98 -12.41 -17.76
C PHE A 52 -21.68 -12.42 -19.26
N VAL A 53 -22.62 -11.98 -20.10
CA VAL A 53 -22.45 -11.85 -21.55
C VAL A 53 -23.06 -10.54 -21.98
N ASP A 54 -22.38 -9.81 -22.85
CA ASP A 54 -22.93 -8.60 -23.42
C ASP A 54 -24.01 -8.88 -24.47
N SER A 55 -24.75 -7.85 -24.86
CA SER A 55 -25.84 -7.95 -25.86
C SER A 55 -25.37 -8.44 -27.24
N THR A 56 -24.11 -8.28 -27.58
CA THR A 56 -23.51 -8.70 -28.85
C THR A 56 -22.99 -10.13 -28.83
N GLY A 57 -22.86 -10.76 -27.64
CA GLY A 57 -22.30 -12.08 -27.45
C GLY A 57 -20.77 -12.15 -27.67
N ARG A 58 -20.10 -11.01 -27.80
CA ARG A 58 -18.65 -10.95 -28.03
C ARG A 58 -17.84 -10.95 -26.74
N TYR A 59 -18.41 -10.44 -25.65
CA TYR A 59 -17.75 -10.35 -24.35
C TYR A 59 -18.41 -11.28 -23.34
N ALA A 60 -17.59 -12.05 -22.64
CA ALA A 60 -18.06 -12.91 -21.56
C ALA A 60 -17.25 -12.65 -20.28
N ARG A 61 -17.94 -12.62 -19.14
CA ARG A 61 -17.34 -12.42 -17.81
C ARG A 61 -17.37 -13.71 -17.01
N MET A 62 -16.25 -14.03 -16.39
CA MET A 62 -16.14 -15.05 -15.37
C MET A 62 -15.75 -14.39 -14.05
N THR A 63 -16.55 -14.56 -13.00
CA THR A 63 -16.28 -14.01 -11.68
C THR A 63 -15.83 -15.09 -10.73
N THR A 64 -14.72 -14.85 -10.03
CA THR A 64 -14.16 -15.78 -9.03
C THR A 64 -14.05 -15.06 -7.70
N PHE A 65 -14.63 -15.66 -6.65
CA PHE A 65 -14.49 -15.16 -5.28
C PHE A 65 -13.26 -15.79 -4.62
N MET A 66 -12.44 -14.95 -4.01
CA MET A 66 -11.23 -15.35 -3.32
C MET A 66 -11.32 -14.94 -1.86
N LYS A 67 -10.63 -15.70 -0.98
CA LYS A 67 -10.39 -15.28 0.40
C LYS A 67 -9.26 -14.25 0.41
N ASP A 68 -9.18 -13.43 1.46
CA ASP A 68 -8.01 -12.60 1.71
C ASP A 68 -6.82 -13.52 2.07
N ILE A 69 -5.84 -13.55 1.18
CA ILE A 69 -4.66 -14.44 1.27
C ILE A 69 -3.34 -13.66 1.37
N GLY A 70 -3.42 -12.33 1.43
CA GLY A 70 -2.25 -11.47 1.40
C GLY A 70 -1.65 -11.26 0.00
N THR A 71 -0.90 -10.17 -0.12
CA THR A 71 -0.37 -9.67 -1.41
C THR A 71 0.58 -10.67 -2.08
N ASP A 72 1.52 -11.25 -1.32
CA ASP A 72 2.55 -12.15 -1.89
C ASP A 72 1.96 -13.40 -2.54
N LYS A 73 1.00 -14.04 -1.85
CA LYS A 73 0.31 -15.21 -2.40
C LYS A 73 -0.55 -14.86 -3.59
N MET A 74 -1.11 -13.64 -3.61
CA MET A 74 -1.94 -13.16 -4.69
C MET A 74 -1.14 -12.95 -5.98
N ILE A 75 0.08 -12.41 -5.88
CA ILE A 75 1.01 -12.28 -7.03
C ILE A 75 1.24 -13.64 -7.68
N GLY A 76 1.60 -14.64 -6.90
CA GLY A 76 1.85 -15.99 -7.42
C GLY A 76 0.60 -16.67 -8.02
N ILE A 77 -0.60 -16.29 -7.60
CA ILE A 77 -1.85 -16.78 -8.21
C ILE A 77 -2.11 -16.03 -9.53
N GLU A 78 -1.92 -14.72 -9.59
CA GLU A 78 -2.06 -13.93 -10.81
C GLU A 78 -1.16 -14.48 -11.91
N GLU A 79 0.12 -14.69 -11.62
CA GLU A 79 1.08 -15.23 -12.59
C GLU A 79 0.67 -16.60 -13.13
N ARG A 80 0.29 -17.52 -12.23
CA ARG A 80 -0.16 -18.87 -12.63
C ARG A 80 -1.47 -18.85 -13.42
N MET A 81 -2.37 -17.95 -13.10
CA MET A 81 -3.61 -17.78 -13.85
C MET A 81 -3.32 -17.21 -15.24
N GLN A 82 -2.44 -16.20 -15.33
CA GLN A 82 -2.05 -15.64 -16.61
C GLN A 82 -1.42 -16.68 -17.54
N GLN A 83 -0.49 -17.50 -17.01
CA GLN A 83 0.13 -18.58 -17.78
C GLN A 83 -0.91 -19.59 -18.31
N LYS A 84 -1.92 -19.93 -17.52
CA LYS A 84 -3.00 -20.82 -17.94
C LYS A 84 -3.91 -20.17 -18.98
N ILE A 85 -4.24 -18.89 -18.80
CA ILE A 85 -5.03 -18.12 -19.75
C ILE A 85 -4.32 -18.05 -21.10
N ASP A 86 -3.04 -17.69 -21.12
CA ASP A 86 -2.24 -17.59 -22.35
C ASP A 86 -2.10 -18.95 -23.08
N LYS A 87 -2.18 -20.06 -22.33
CA LYS A 87 -2.13 -21.42 -22.91
C LYS A 87 -3.48 -21.86 -23.50
N GLU A 88 -4.59 -21.56 -22.80
CA GLU A 88 -5.92 -22.05 -23.17
C GLU A 88 -6.64 -21.10 -24.15
N PHE A 89 -6.27 -19.81 -24.15
CA PHE A 89 -6.86 -18.75 -24.97
C PHE A 89 -5.76 -18.07 -25.79
N PRO A 90 -5.48 -18.54 -27.03
CA PRO A 90 -4.51 -17.90 -27.91
C PRO A 90 -4.84 -16.42 -28.14
N LYS A 91 -3.84 -15.54 -28.05
CA LYS A 91 -4.02 -14.09 -28.22
C LYS A 91 -4.44 -13.66 -29.63
N GLU A 92 -4.34 -14.57 -30.61
CA GLU A 92 -4.81 -14.35 -31.99
C GLU A 92 -6.32 -14.33 -32.08
N ASP A 93 -7.01 -15.15 -31.24
CA ASP A 93 -8.45 -15.33 -31.27
C ASP A 93 -9.18 -14.68 -30.09
N PHE A 94 -8.48 -14.52 -28.95
CA PHE A 94 -9.08 -14.08 -27.70
C PHE A 94 -8.30 -12.97 -27.02
N ASP A 95 -9.00 -11.94 -26.58
CA ASP A 95 -8.47 -10.93 -25.67
C ASP A 95 -9.01 -11.21 -24.25
N VAL A 96 -8.16 -11.71 -23.38
CA VAL A 96 -8.54 -12.07 -22.01
C VAL A 96 -7.88 -11.14 -21.02
N THR A 97 -8.70 -10.32 -20.38
CA THR A 97 -8.25 -9.38 -19.36
C THR A 97 -8.67 -9.83 -17.96
N MET A 98 -7.71 -10.02 -17.07
CA MET A 98 -8.00 -10.20 -15.65
C MET A 98 -8.26 -8.86 -14.98
N THR A 99 -9.37 -8.75 -14.24
CA THR A 99 -9.77 -7.54 -13.53
C THR A 99 -10.49 -7.87 -12.23
N GLY A 100 -10.86 -6.85 -11.48
CA GLY A 100 -11.63 -7.00 -10.25
C GLY A 100 -10.92 -6.37 -9.06
N GLY A 101 -11.68 -6.15 -7.96
CA GLY A 101 -11.20 -5.43 -6.79
C GLY A 101 -9.90 -5.98 -6.19
N ALA A 102 -9.73 -7.31 -6.18
CA ALA A 102 -8.52 -7.95 -5.67
C ALA A 102 -7.27 -7.60 -6.49
N LEU A 103 -7.37 -7.63 -7.82
CA LEU A 103 -6.24 -7.27 -8.71
C LEU A 103 -5.95 -5.77 -8.71
N VAL A 104 -6.99 -4.94 -8.70
CA VAL A 104 -6.81 -3.48 -8.60
C VAL A 104 -6.11 -3.13 -7.30
N PHE A 105 -6.52 -3.74 -6.18
CA PHE A 105 -5.86 -3.55 -4.89
C PHE A 105 -4.41 -4.03 -4.90
N LEU A 106 -4.14 -5.19 -5.48
CA LEU A 106 -2.79 -5.74 -5.61
C LEU A 106 -1.87 -4.80 -6.41
N LYS A 107 -2.30 -4.44 -7.62
CA LYS A 107 -1.53 -3.54 -8.49
C LYS A 107 -1.36 -2.15 -7.88
N GLY A 108 -2.41 -1.63 -7.25
CA GLY A 108 -2.36 -0.38 -6.52
C GLY A 108 -1.36 -0.41 -5.35
N THR A 109 -1.36 -1.48 -4.55
CA THR A 109 -0.40 -1.65 -3.45
C THR A 109 1.03 -1.74 -3.95
N THR A 110 1.29 -2.56 -4.99
CA THR A 110 2.63 -2.68 -5.59
C THR A 110 3.11 -1.34 -6.17
N PHE A 111 2.23 -0.62 -6.86
CA PHE A 111 2.53 0.72 -7.37
C PHE A 111 2.90 1.70 -6.25
N LEU A 112 2.15 1.69 -5.15
CA LEU A 112 2.43 2.56 -4.00
C LEU A 112 3.76 2.21 -3.32
N ILE A 113 4.10 0.92 -3.19
CA ILE A 113 5.39 0.47 -2.63
C ILE A 113 6.55 0.96 -3.51
N ASN A 114 6.46 0.75 -4.82
CA ASN A 114 7.51 1.19 -5.74
C ASN A 114 7.68 2.71 -5.72
N ASN A 115 6.59 3.46 -5.73
CA ASN A 115 6.63 4.92 -5.63
C ASN A 115 7.14 5.41 -4.27
N LEU A 116 6.86 4.70 -3.18
CA LEU A 116 7.47 5.00 -1.88
C LEU A 116 8.99 4.91 -1.95
N VAL A 117 9.52 3.81 -2.48
CA VAL A 117 10.98 3.61 -2.60
C VAL A 117 11.60 4.71 -3.46
N ILE A 118 10.99 5.03 -4.60
CA ILE A 118 11.47 6.08 -5.50
C ILE A 118 11.42 7.46 -4.81
N SER A 119 10.29 7.81 -4.21
CA SER A 119 10.10 9.12 -3.56
C SER A 119 11.01 9.28 -2.33
N LEU A 120 11.17 8.22 -1.54
CA LEU A 120 12.08 8.24 -0.38
C LEU A 120 13.54 8.38 -0.82
N SER A 121 13.96 7.67 -1.87
CA SER A 121 15.30 7.78 -2.44
C SER A 121 15.55 9.19 -3.00
N LEU A 122 14.57 9.78 -3.68
CA LEU A 122 14.65 11.14 -4.19
C LEU A 122 14.76 12.14 -3.03
N ALA A 123 13.94 12.00 -1.99
CA ALA A 123 13.97 12.86 -0.82
C ALA A 123 15.34 12.77 -0.10
N ILE A 124 15.86 11.58 0.12
CA ILE A 124 17.21 11.37 0.69
C ILE A 124 18.29 12.05 -0.17
N SER A 125 18.19 11.91 -1.50
CA SER A 125 19.15 12.54 -2.42
C SER A 125 19.08 14.05 -2.36
N LEU A 126 17.88 14.65 -2.33
CA LEU A 126 17.71 16.10 -2.21
C LEU A 126 18.27 16.64 -0.89
N ILE A 127 18.04 15.94 0.23
CA ILE A 127 18.60 16.31 1.53
C ILE A 127 20.12 16.20 1.51
N ALA A 128 20.66 15.14 0.93
CA ALA A 128 22.11 14.97 0.79
C ALA A 128 22.74 16.11 -0.01
N ILE A 129 22.11 16.51 -1.13
CA ILE A 129 22.55 17.65 -1.96
C ILE A 129 22.47 18.96 -1.15
N PHE A 130 21.37 19.21 -0.46
CA PHE A 130 21.20 20.40 0.37
C PHE A 130 22.26 20.48 1.47
N MET A 131 22.52 19.36 2.17
CA MET A 131 23.55 19.27 3.20
C MET A 131 24.96 19.42 2.62
N ALA A 132 25.23 18.85 1.44
CA ALA A 132 26.49 19.04 0.74
C ALA A 132 26.74 20.52 0.41
N PHE A 133 25.70 21.23 -0.05
CA PHE A 133 25.79 22.66 -0.34
C PHE A 133 25.98 23.48 0.93
N LEU A 134 25.26 23.14 2.01
CA LEU A 134 25.29 23.87 3.27
C LEU A 134 26.64 23.73 4.00
N PHE A 135 27.15 22.52 4.11
CA PHE A 135 28.35 22.19 4.92
C PHE A 135 29.61 21.94 4.12
N ARG A 136 29.50 21.66 2.83
CA ARG A 136 30.65 21.27 1.95
C ARG A 136 31.49 20.13 2.54
N SER A 137 30.84 19.20 3.28
CA SER A 137 31.50 18.11 3.97
C SER A 137 30.68 16.82 3.86
N PHE A 138 31.30 15.77 3.36
CA PHE A 138 30.65 14.46 3.23
C PHE A 138 30.25 13.85 4.59
N ARG A 139 31.04 14.11 5.63
CA ARG A 139 30.71 13.65 6.99
C ARG A 139 29.39 14.22 7.49
N MET A 140 29.12 15.48 7.21
CA MET A 140 27.89 16.14 7.64
C MET A 140 26.66 15.59 6.91
N ILE A 141 26.81 15.10 5.67
CA ILE A 141 25.72 14.41 4.96
C ILE A 141 25.34 13.13 5.72
N ILE A 142 26.33 12.32 6.09
CA ILE A 142 26.09 11.07 6.84
C ILE A 142 25.45 11.38 8.20
N ILE A 143 25.98 12.36 8.95
CA ILE A 143 25.45 12.77 10.25
C ILE A 143 23.99 13.25 10.14
N SER A 144 23.62 13.92 9.06
CA SER A 144 22.25 14.40 8.84
C SER A 144 21.27 13.28 8.45
N LEU A 145 21.75 12.22 7.80
CA LEU A 145 20.88 11.14 7.30
C LEU A 145 20.58 10.07 8.35
N ILE A 146 21.57 9.73 9.19
CA ILE A 146 21.44 8.65 10.20
C ILE A 146 20.23 8.88 11.12
N PRO A 147 20.03 10.06 11.75
CA PRO A 147 18.92 10.31 12.66
C PRO A 147 17.55 10.17 11.98
N ASN A 148 17.47 10.40 10.66
CA ASN A 148 16.24 10.31 9.90
C ASN A 148 15.91 8.89 9.42
N ILE A 149 16.92 8.10 9.10
CA ILE A 149 16.74 6.71 8.65
C ILE A 149 16.45 5.78 9.84
N PHE A 150 17.08 6.02 10.98
CA PHE A 150 16.96 5.17 12.17
C PHE A 150 15.52 4.96 12.66
N PRO A 151 14.67 5.99 12.82
CA PRO A 151 13.26 5.82 13.19
C PRO A 151 12.47 5.00 12.19
N LEU A 152 12.76 5.14 10.89
CA LEU A 152 12.09 4.36 9.83
C LEU A 152 12.42 2.88 9.92
N LEU A 153 13.69 2.55 10.18
CA LEU A 153 14.13 1.16 10.39
C LEU A 153 13.44 0.53 11.61
N ILE A 154 13.35 1.28 12.71
CA ILE A 154 12.63 0.81 13.91
C ILE A 154 11.17 0.56 13.57
N THR A 155 10.53 1.46 12.85
CA THR A 155 9.12 1.32 12.44
C THR A 155 8.91 0.11 11.55
N ALA A 156 9.78 -0.11 10.57
CA ALA A 156 9.75 -1.32 9.74
C ALA A 156 9.93 -2.60 10.58
N GLY A 157 10.86 -2.57 11.53
CA GLY A 157 11.06 -3.67 12.48
C GLY A 157 9.84 -3.94 13.36
N LEU A 158 9.21 -2.89 13.89
CA LEU A 158 7.97 -3.00 14.68
C LEU A 158 6.81 -3.56 13.84
N MET A 159 6.64 -3.10 12.61
CA MET A 159 5.62 -3.65 11.70
C MET A 159 5.83 -5.15 11.47
N GLY A 160 7.08 -5.56 11.23
CA GLY A 160 7.42 -6.98 11.08
C GLY A 160 7.16 -7.79 12.34
N TYR A 161 7.56 -7.28 13.51
CA TYR A 161 7.36 -7.93 14.80
C TYR A 161 5.88 -8.07 15.19
N LEU A 162 5.09 -7.02 14.98
CA LEU A 162 3.65 -6.99 15.28
C LEU A 162 2.80 -7.66 14.20
N GLY A 163 3.39 -8.10 13.09
CA GLY A 163 2.66 -8.70 11.96
C GLY A 163 1.76 -7.69 11.23
N VAL A 164 2.06 -6.40 11.28
CA VAL A 164 1.30 -5.37 10.58
C VAL A 164 1.61 -5.41 9.09
N PRO A 165 0.65 -5.75 8.23
CA PRO A 165 0.92 -5.89 6.79
C PRO A 165 1.16 -4.55 6.12
N ILE A 166 1.96 -4.56 5.05
CA ILE A 166 2.16 -3.40 4.19
C ILE A 166 0.86 -3.19 3.39
N LYS A 167 0.19 -2.08 3.69
CA LYS A 167 -1.05 -1.61 3.05
C LYS A 167 -0.89 -0.14 2.66
N PRO A 168 -1.74 0.42 1.80
CA PRO A 168 -1.67 1.83 1.45
C PRO A 168 -1.58 2.78 2.65
N SER A 169 -2.34 2.50 3.73
CA SER A 169 -2.30 3.30 4.96
C SER A 169 -0.97 3.19 5.71
N THR A 170 -0.36 2.01 5.78
CA THR A 170 0.91 1.81 6.50
C THR A 170 2.12 2.30 5.70
N ILE A 171 2.02 2.36 4.36
CA ILE A 171 3.03 2.97 3.49
C ILE A 171 3.17 4.47 3.78
N LEU A 172 2.06 5.17 4.03
CA LEU A 172 2.07 6.60 4.35
C LEU A 172 2.85 6.91 5.63
N VAL A 173 2.95 5.97 6.58
CA VAL A 173 3.73 6.14 7.82
C VAL A 173 5.17 6.55 7.51
N PHE A 174 5.81 5.86 6.56
CA PHE A 174 7.20 6.12 6.19
C PHE A 174 7.38 7.52 5.59
N SER A 175 6.49 7.93 4.70
CA SER A 175 6.56 9.25 4.05
C SER A 175 6.33 10.39 5.04
N ILE A 176 5.30 10.25 5.90
CA ILE A 176 4.97 11.28 6.90
C ILE A 176 6.08 11.40 7.95
N ALA A 177 6.48 10.28 8.54
CA ALA A 177 7.49 10.27 9.59
C ALA A 177 8.86 10.77 9.10
N PHE A 178 9.25 10.36 7.87
CA PHE A 178 10.49 10.83 7.26
C PHE A 178 10.45 12.35 7.02
N GLY A 179 9.36 12.87 6.43
CA GLY A 179 9.24 14.30 6.16
C GLY A 179 9.36 15.15 7.42
N ILE A 180 8.70 14.75 8.52
CA ILE A 180 8.74 15.47 9.80
C ILE A 180 10.12 15.37 10.45
N SER A 181 10.73 14.16 10.46
CA SER A 181 12.07 13.97 11.04
C SER A 181 13.15 14.79 10.34
N VAL A 182 13.04 14.90 9.01
CA VAL A 182 13.97 15.68 8.20
C VAL A 182 13.85 17.17 8.47
N ASP A 183 12.64 17.67 8.66
CA ASP A 183 12.40 19.08 8.97
C ASP A 183 13.13 19.50 10.25
N ASP A 184 12.99 18.73 11.33
CA ASP A 184 13.70 18.92 12.58
C ASP A 184 15.23 18.91 12.38
N THR A 185 15.74 17.95 11.60
CA THR A 185 17.18 17.86 11.31
C THR A 185 17.71 19.06 10.56
N ILE A 186 16.98 19.55 9.55
CA ILE A 186 17.36 20.72 8.76
C ILE A 186 17.41 21.95 9.65
N HIS A 187 16.39 22.16 10.48
CA HIS A 187 16.33 23.31 11.40
C HIS A 187 17.49 23.30 12.39
N PHE A 188 17.77 22.16 13.02
CA PHE A 188 18.90 22.03 13.94
C PHE A 188 20.25 22.29 13.25
N LEU A 189 20.50 21.68 12.11
CA LEU A 189 21.78 21.80 11.41
C LEU A 189 21.98 23.20 10.82
N ALA A 190 20.92 23.87 10.35
CA ALA A 190 20.99 25.25 9.89
C ALA A 190 21.39 26.18 11.07
N LYS A 191 20.75 26.02 12.23
CA LYS A 191 21.12 26.76 13.44
C LYS A 191 22.53 26.43 13.92
N TYR A 192 22.88 25.15 13.95
CA TYR A 192 24.25 24.74 14.30
C TYR A 192 25.30 25.43 13.42
N ARG A 193 25.07 25.53 12.12
CA ARG A 193 25.97 26.24 11.22
C ARG A 193 26.10 27.73 11.56
N GLN A 194 24.99 28.41 11.88
CA GLN A 194 25.01 29.82 12.31
C GLN A 194 25.86 29.98 13.58
N GLU A 195 25.60 29.12 14.57
CA GLU A 195 26.35 29.12 15.84
C GLU A 195 27.83 28.78 15.67
N LEU A 196 28.14 27.91 14.70
CA LEU A 196 29.54 27.53 14.41
C LEU A 196 30.36 28.72 13.92
N ILE A 197 29.76 29.57 13.09
CA ILE A 197 30.39 30.80 12.62
C ILE A 197 30.49 31.82 13.75
N ALA A 198 29.43 32.02 14.52
CA ALA A 198 29.39 32.96 15.64
C ALA A 198 30.36 32.63 16.78
N ASN A 199 30.59 31.32 17.02
CA ASN A 199 31.49 30.84 18.09
C ASN A 199 32.90 30.48 17.59
N ASN A 200 33.37 31.07 16.48
CA ASN A 200 34.73 30.84 15.96
C ASN A 200 35.07 29.35 15.77
N TRP A 201 34.15 28.57 15.22
CA TRP A 201 34.33 27.13 14.95
C TRP A 201 34.51 26.23 16.18
N MET A 202 34.08 26.68 17.36
CA MET A 202 34.08 25.87 18.59
C MET A 202 32.87 24.90 18.56
N ILE A 203 33.09 23.68 18.09
CA ILE A 203 32.06 22.64 17.84
C ILE A 203 31.13 22.46 19.07
N ARG A 204 31.72 22.13 20.22
CA ARG A 204 30.97 21.82 21.46
C ARG A 204 30.03 22.98 21.87
N ARG A 205 30.55 24.20 21.84
CA ARG A 205 29.78 25.41 22.22
C ARG A 205 28.63 25.66 21.23
N SER A 206 28.91 25.46 19.95
CA SER A 206 27.91 25.67 18.87
C SER A 206 26.80 24.62 18.91
N VAL A 207 27.12 23.36 19.21
CA VAL A 207 26.14 22.31 19.41
C VAL A 207 25.20 22.64 20.58
N TYR A 208 25.76 23.03 21.75
CA TYR A 208 24.94 23.38 22.90
C TYR A 208 24.06 24.61 22.64
N ALA A 209 24.57 25.63 21.95
CA ALA A 209 23.79 26.82 21.58
C ALA A 209 22.65 26.47 20.64
N ALA A 210 22.92 25.70 19.59
CA ALA A 210 21.90 25.22 18.66
C ALA A 210 20.84 24.36 19.37
N LEU A 211 21.23 23.39 20.19
CA LEU A 211 20.33 22.52 20.93
C LEU A 211 19.43 23.30 21.90
N ARG A 212 19.98 24.31 22.59
CA ARG A 212 19.21 25.15 23.50
C ARG A 212 18.11 25.93 22.80
N GLU A 213 18.34 26.36 21.58
CA GLU A 213 17.36 27.16 20.81
C GLU A 213 16.38 26.28 20.04
N THR A 214 16.86 25.28 19.30
CA THR A 214 16.02 24.44 18.46
C THR A 214 15.45 23.22 19.18
N GLY A 215 16.18 22.64 20.14
CA GLY A 215 15.78 21.41 20.83
C GLY A 215 14.47 21.55 21.60
N VAL A 216 14.21 22.70 22.20
CA VAL A 216 12.93 22.98 22.88
C VAL A 216 11.78 23.00 21.88
N SER A 217 11.96 23.62 20.73
CA SER A 217 10.94 23.65 19.66
C SER A 217 10.69 22.24 19.13
N MET A 218 11.75 21.49 18.82
CA MET A 218 11.67 20.10 18.33
C MET A 218 10.92 19.20 19.32
N PHE A 219 11.18 19.36 20.62
CA PHE A 219 10.46 18.60 21.64
C PHE A 219 8.96 18.90 21.64
N TYR A 220 8.58 20.18 21.66
CA TYR A 220 7.16 20.56 21.67
C TYR A 220 6.43 20.14 20.37
N THR A 221 7.04 20.35 19.22
CA THR A 221 6.45 19.96 17.93
C THR A 221 6.24 18.45 17.87
N SER A 222 7.22 17.65 18.29
CA SER A 222 7.12 16.19 18.32
C SER A 222 6.05 15.69 19.28
N ILE A 223 5.89 16.29 20.45
CA ILE A 223 4.85 15.94 21.41
C ILE A 223 3.46 16.26 20.86
N VAL A 224 3.29 17.45 20.29
CA VAL A 224 2.00 17.85 19.68
C VAL A 224 1.63 16.89 18.53
N LEU A 225 2.58 16.58 17.68
CA LEU A 225 2.36 15.65 16.57
C LEU A 225 2.10 14.22 17.05
N PHE A 226 2.81 13.76 18.08
CA PHE A 226 2.56 12.45 18.71
C PHE A 226 1.09 12.33 19.12
N PHE A 227 0.57 13.26 19.91
CA PHE A 227 -0.81 13.23 20.34
C PHE A 227 -1.78 13.45 19.18
N GLY A 228 -1.43 14.31 18.22
CA GLY A 228 -2.24 14.54 17.01
C GLY A 228 -2.46 13.26 16.20
N PHE A 229 -1.41 12.48 15.98
CA PHE A 229 -1.55 11.20 15.27
C PHE A 229 -2.14 10.09 16.15
N LEU A 230 -1.91 10.13 17.48
CA LEU A 230 -2.48 9.16 18.41
C LEU A 230 -4.01 9.16 18.40
N VAL A 231 -4.64 10.30 18.13
CA VAL A 231 -6.12 10.40 18.01
C VAL A 231 -6.66 9.45 16.95
N PHE A 232 -5.90 9.15 15.88
CA PHE A 232 -6.33 8.21 14.84
C PHE A 232 -6.49 6.77 15.34
N THR A 233 -5.89 6.42 16.50
CA THR A 233 -6.06 5.09 17.10
C THR A 233 -7.47 4.85 17.64
N VAL A 234 -8.27 5.89 17.85
CA VAL A 234 -9.66 5.81 18.28
C VAL A 234 -10.61 5.44 17.12
N SER A 235 -10.10 5.43 15.88
CA SER A 235 -10.88 5.10 14.69
C SER A 235 -11.42 3.66 14.74
N SER A 236 -12.56 3.41 14.07
CA SER A 236 -13.08 2.05 13.83
C SER A 236 -12.41 1.35 12.64
N PHE A 237 -11.63 2.08 11.82
CA PHE A 237 -10.98 1.54 10.63
C PHE A 237 -9.54 1.11 10.93
N GLY A 238 -9.26 -0.18 10.81
CA GLY A 238 -7.95 -0.76 11.17
C GLY A 238 -6.75 -0.14 10.47
N GLY A 239 -6.90 0.32 9.22
CA GLY A 239 -5.84 1.03 8.51
C GLY A 239 -5.48 2.38 9.14
N THR A 240 -6.47 3.12 9.63
CA THR A 240 -6.28 4.40 10.33
C THR A 240 -5.68 4.18 11.72
N ILE A 241 -6.12 3.14 12.44
CA ILE A 241 -5.51 2.75 13.74
C ILE A 241 -4.02 2.46 13.57
N ALA A 242 -3.68 1.62 12.59
CA ALA A 242 -2.29 1.27 12.31
C ALA A 242 -1.45 2.50 11.91
N LEU A 243 -1.99 3.36 11.05
CA LEU A 243 -1.34 4.61 10.65
C LEU A 243 -1.08 5.50 11.88
N GLY A 244 -2.11 5.79 12.68
CA GLY A 244 -1.98 6.66 13.84
C GLY A 244 -0.98 6.13 14.87
N GLY A 245 -1.09 4.86 15.24
CA GLY A 245 -0.19 4.23 16.21
C GLY A 245 1.26 4.18 15.72
N LEU A 246 1.49 3.74 14.48
CA LEU A 246 2.84 3.65 13.93
C LEU A 246 3.49 5.03 13.74
N VAL A 247 2.76 6.03 13.20
CA VAL A 247 3.30 7.39 13.05
C VAL A 247 3.65 7.97 14.42
N SER A 248 2.75 7.86 15.41
CA SER A 248 3.02 8.38 16.77
C SER A 248 4.28 7.77 17.36
N ILE A 249 4.43 6.45 17.33
CA ILE A 249 5.62 5.77 17.84
C ILE A 249 6.86 6.19 17.05
N THR A 250 6.79 6.27 15.73
CA THR A 250 7.91 6.68 14.88
C THR A 250 8.37 8.10 15.21
N LEU A 251 7.43 9.02 15.44
CA LEU A 251 7.76 10.40 15.80
C LEU A 251 8.45 10.51 17.16
N LEU A 252 8.10 9.67 18.16
CA LEU A 252 8.84 9.59 19.40
C LEU A 252 10.28 9.12 19.18
N PHE A 253 10.49 8.07 18.38
CA PHE A 253 11.84 7.63 18.05
C PHE A 253 12.60 8.66 17.23
N ALA A 254 11.95 9.39 16.33
CA ALA A 254 12.56 10.49 15.57
C ALA A 254 12.99 11.63 16.50
N MET A 255 12.14 12.02 17.44
CA MET A 255 12.45 13.02 18.46
C MET A 255 13.69 12.62 19.27
N VAL A 256 13.71 11.39 19.80
CA VAL A 256 14.84 10.87 20.58
C VAL A 256 16.11 10.82 19.71
N SER A 257 16.00 10.36 18.47
CA SER A 257 17.10 10.32 17.52
C SER A 257 17.65 11.72 17.22
N ASN A 258 16.79 12.68 16.95
CA ASN A 258 17.20 14.05 16.63
C ASN A 258 17.75 14.81 17.84
N LEU A 259 17.27 14.53 19.06
CA LEU A 259 17.79 15.19 20.27
C LEU A 259 19.07 14.55 20.82
N ILE A 260 19.33 13.25 20.56
CA ILE A 260 20.47 12.53 21.10
C ILE A 260 21.51 12.23 20.02
N LEU A 261 21.13 11.59 18.90
CA LEU A 261 22.10 11.16 17.89
C LEU A 261 22.60 12.32 17.03
N LEU A 262 21.75 13.29 16.72
CA LEU A 262 22.16 14.39 15.84
C LEU A 262 23.18 15.33 16.49
N PRO A 263 23.12 15.67 17.81
CA PRO A 263 24.10 16.50 18.47
C PRO A 263 25.38 15.75 18.90
N SER A 264 25.37 14.40 18.95
CA SER A 264 26.51 13.59 19.39
C SER A 264 27.57 13.43 18.31
#